data_a1e60716ad488ac545b8e7a8d070e728
#
_entry.id   a1e60716ad488ac545b8e7a8d070e728
#
_cell.length_a   1.000
_cell.length_b   1.000
_cell.length_c   1.000
_cell.angle_alpha   90.00
_cell.angle_beta   90.00
_cell.angle_gamma   90.00
#
_symmetry.space_group_name_H-M   'P 1'
#
loop_
_entity.id
_entity.type
_entity.pdbx_description
1 polymer ?
#
loop_
_entity_poly.entity_id
_entity_poly.type
_entity_poly.pdbx_seq_one_letter_code
_entity_poly.pdbx_strand_id
1 'polypeptide(L)'
;VLGTLVKKYYSNFCQRMDNQYISAVIIILMVVVHFVVSRFFPIHQYNTVTFLIQGTLGIMIVFTFFRRYEDSFSKTTFIGKWLQYIGRRTLDIYLLHYFFLPRNVDELGQFFFDYSNPVLEFFVSLFLALLVIVICLVTSNIIRLSPFLGHYLFGVRRE
;
A
#
# COMPACT_ATOMS: atom_id res chain seq x y z
N VAL A 1 -13.48 2.68 -13.73
CA VAL A 1 -14.77 1.98 -13.81
C VAL A 1 -15.14 1.33 -12.48
N LEU A 2 -14.31 0.42 -11.89
CA LEU A 2 -14.61 -0.25 -10.61
C LEU A 2 -14.83 0.74 -9.46
N GLY A 3 -13.97 1.74 -9.28
CA GLY A 3 -14.11 2.75 -8.23
C GLY A 3 -15.40 3.57 -8.34
N THR A 4 -15.85 3.86 -9.56
CA THR A 4 -17.11 4.58 -9.80
C THR A 4 -18.34 3.73 -9.41
N LEU A 5 -18.29 2.42 -9.69
CA LEU A 5 -19.33 1.48 -9.26
C LEU A 5 -19.38 1.35 -7.73
N VAL A 6 -18.23 1.21 -7.09
CA VAL A 6 -18.16 1.16 -5.62
C VAL A 6 -18.71 2.45 -5.01
N LYS A 7 -18.37 3.63 -5.56
CA LYS A 7 -18.91 4.92 -5.09
C LYS A 7 -20.44 4.97 -5.19
N LYS A 8 -21.01 4.49 -6.31
CA LYS A 8 -22.47 4.50 -6.55
C LYS A 8 -23.23 3.58 -5.56
N TYR A 9 -22.65 2.43 -5.21
CA TYR A 9 -23.27 1.42 -4.35
C TYR A 9 -22.54 1.26 -3.02
N TYR A 10 -21.94 2.35 -2.52
CA TYR A 10 -21.03 2.31 -1.37
C TYR A 10 -21.65 1.68 -0.12
N SER A 11 -22.89 2.04 0.22
CA SER A 11 -23.59 1.48 1.39
C SER A 11 -23.76 -0.03 1.30
N ASN A 12 -24.23 -0.52 0.16
CA ASN A 12 -24.44 -1.96 -0.06
C ASN A 12 -23.11 -2.73 -0.11
N PHE A 13 -22.07 -2.11 -0.68
CA PHE A 13 -20.73 -2.67 -0.71
C PHE A 13 -20.18 -2.81 0.71
N CYS A 14 -20.27 -1.76 1.52
CA CYS A 14 -19.82 -1.78 2.90
C CYS A 14 -20.57 -2.83 3.73
N GLN A 15 -21.89 -2.88 3.64
CA GLN A 15 -22.69 -3.86 4.36
C GLN A 15 -22.31 -5.31 4.02
N ARG A 16 -21.96 -5.57 2.75
CA ARG A 16 -21.47 -6.90 2.35
C ARG A 16 -20.08 -7.18 2.90
N MET A 17 -19.16 -6.18 2.88
CA MET A 17 -17.81 -6.35 3.40
C MET A 17 -17.76 -6.51 4.93
N ASP A 18 -18.76 -6.00 5.66
CA ASP A 18 -18.89 -6.17 7.11
C ASP A 18 -19.24 -7.62 7.51
N ASN A 19 -19.71 -8.42 6.55
CA ASN A 19 -20.02 -9.83 6.80
C ASN A 19 -18.72 -10.65 6.91
N GLN A 20 -18.55 -11.29 8.07
CA GLN A 20 -17.38 -12.12 8.38
C GLN A 20 -17.16 -13.27 7.39
N TYR A 21 -18.24 -13.87 6.88
CA TYR A 21 -18.16 -14.95 5.91
C TYR A 21 -17.60 -14.47 4.55
N ILE A 22 -17.97 -13.28 4.13
CA ILE A 22 -17.47 -12.71 2.85
C ILE A 22 -15.99 -12.42 2.95
N SER A 23 -15.50 -11.88 4.07
CA SER A 23 -14.06 -11.66 4.27
C SER A 23 -13.27 -12.97 4.23
N ALA A 24 -13.77 -14.02 4.87
CA ALA A 24 -13.16 -15.35 4.83
C ALA A 24 -13.12 -15.92 3.39
N VAL A 25 -14.23 -15.79 2.65
CA VAL A 25 -14.30 -16.23 1.24
C VAL A 25 -13.29 -15.49 0.37
N ILE A 26 -13.12 -14.19 0.54
CA ILE A 26 -12.13 -13.40 -0.23
C ILE A 26 -10.70 -13.88 0.05
N ILE A 27 -10.38 -14.16 1.33
CA ILE A 27 -9.05 -14.67 1.70
C ILE A 27 -8.83 -16.06 1.08
N ILE A 28 -9.79 -16.96 1.20
CA ILE A 28 -9.71 -18.30 0.62
C ILE A 28 -9.55 -18.19 -0.91
N LEU A 29 -10.35 -17.35 -1.55
CA LEU A 29 -10.26 -17.12 -3.00
C LEU A 29 -8.88 -16.62 -3.41
N MET A 30 -8.29 -15.69 -2.65
CA MET A 30 -6.95 -15.20 -2.92
C MET A 30 -5.90 -16.32 -2.83
N VAL A 31 -5.98 -17.16 -1.79
CA VAL A 31 -5.07 -18.31 -1.62
C VAL A 31 -5.23 -19.31 -2.76
N VAL A 32 -6.47 -19.63 -3.14
CA VAL A 32 -6.77 -20.56 -4.25
C VAL A 32 -6.23 -20.01 -5.57
N VAL A 33 -6.51 -18.74 -5.88
CA VAL A 33 -6.01 -18.10 -7.10
C VAL A 33 -4.47 -18.10 -7.12
N HIS A 34 -3.84 -17.77 -6.01
CA HIS A 34 -2.39 -17.79 -5.90
C HIS A 34 -1.83 -19.20 -6.14
N PHE A 35 -2.42 -20.21 -5.51
CA PHE A 35 -1.99 -21.61 -5.67
C PHE A 35 -2.19 -22.12 -7.10
N VAL A 36 -3.34 -21.86 -7.70
CA VAL A 36 -3.65 -22.25 -9.09
C VAL A 36 -2.66 -21.59 -10.06
N VAL A 37 -2.43 -20.28 -9.89
CA VAL A 37 -1.50 -19.55 -10.76
C VAL A 37 -0.08 -20.08 -10.61
N SER A 38 0.40 -20.26 -9.37
CA SER A 38 1.76 -20.76 -9.14
C SER A 38 1.97 -22.20 -9.67
N ARG A 39 0.90 -23.01 -9.72
CA ARG A 39 0.99 -24.42 -10.17
C ARG A 39 0.88 -24.58 -11.68
N PHE A 40 0.03 -23.78 -12.32
CA PHE A 40 -0.31 -23.98 -13.74
C PHE A 40 0.40 -23.01 -14.70
N PHE A 41 0.88 -21.87 -14.19
CA PHE A 41 1.56 -20.85 -15.02
C PHE A 41 3.03 -20.73 -14.59
N PRO A 42 4.01 -21.02 -15.46
CA PRO A 42 5.41 -20.79 -15.17
C PRO A 42 5.67 -19.30 -15.00
N ILE A 43 6.64 -18.96 -14.15
CA ILE A 43 6.97 -17.60 -13.67
C ILE A 43 7.07 -16.54 -14.80
N HIS A 44 7.40 -16.96 -16.03
CA HIS A 44 7.54 -16.05 -17.18
C HIS A 44 6.25 -15.70 -17.90
N GLN A 45 5.10 -16.28 -17.53
CA GLN A 45 3.81 -16.05 -18.17
C GLN A 45 2.75 -15.47 -17.22
N TYR A 46 3.16 -14.68 -16.24
CA TYR A 46 2.20 -13.93 -15.43
C TYR A 46 1.42 -12.96 -16.31
N ASN A 47 0.23 -13.37 -16.72
CA ASN A 47 -0.67 -12.53 -17.48
C ASN A 47 -1.08 -11.31 -16.65
N THR A 48 -1.13 -10.13 -17.27
CA THR A 48 -1.65 -8.88 -16.69
C THR A 48 -2.99 -9.08 -15.98
N VAL A 49 -3.83 -9.98 -16.48
CA VAL A 49 -5.12 -10.34 -15.87
C VAL A 49 -4.96 -10.95 -14.47
N THR A 50 -3.98 -11.83 -14.28
CA THR A 50 -3.71 -12.46 -12.99
C THR A 50 -3.27 -11.44 -11.95
N PHE A 51 -2.40 -10.50 -12.33
CA PHE A 51 -1.99 -9.39 -11.46
C PHE A 51 -3.18 -8.51 -11.09
N LEU A 52 -4.07 -8.21 -12.04
CA LEU A 52 -5.28 -7.42 -11.77
C LEU A 52 -6.22 -8.13 -10.79
N ILE A 53 -6.41 -9.44 -10.95
CA ILE A 53 -7.26 -10.22 -10.04
C ILE A 53 -6.65 -10.27 -8.64
N GLN A 54 -5.38 -10.62 -8.52
CA GLN A 54 -4.69 -10.69 -7.22
C GLN A 54 -4.62 -9.32 -6.55
N GLY A 55 -4.31 -8.26 -7.31
CA GLY A 55 -4.30 -6.89 -6.80
C GLY A 55 -5.67 -6.44 -6.31
N THR A 56 -6.74 -6.75 -7.06
CA THR A 56 -8.11 -6.42 -6.65
C THR A 56 -8.51 -7.15 -5.37
N LEU A 57 -8.22 -8.44 -5.27
CA LEU A 57 -8.48 -9.24 -4.06
C LEU A 57 -7.66 -8.72 -2.87
N GLY A 58 -6.39 -8.36 -3.09
CA GLY A 58 -5.55 -7.75 -2.07
C GLY A 58 -6.12 -6.43 -1.54
N ILE A 59 -6.57 -5.55 -2.44
CA ILE A 59 -7.23 -4.29 -2.04
C ILE A 59 -8.50 -4.56 -1.23
N MET A 60 -9.31 -5.54 -1.61
CA MET A 60 -10.51 -5.91 -0.87
C MET A 60 -10.18 -6.42 0.53
N ILE A 61 -9.13 -7.23 0.70
CA ILE A 61 -8.68 -7.72 2.02
C ILE A 61 -8.24 -6.55 2.90
N VAL A 62 -7.39 -5.65 2.36
CA VAL A 62 -6.91 -4.46 3.07
C VAL A 62 -8.08 -3.57 3.47
N PHE A 63 -9.04 -3.34 2.57
CA PHE A 63 -10.24 -2.55 2.86
C PHE A 63 -11.06 -3.16 3.99
N THR A 64 -11.32 -4.48 3.94
CA THR A 64 -12.08 -5.21 4.97
C THR A 64 -11.35 -5.15 6.33
N PHE A 65 -10.02 -5.29 6.31
CA PHE A 65 -9.21 -5.20 7.52
C PHE A 65 -9.34 -3.81 8.18
N PHE A 66 -9.12 -2.72 7.46
CA PHE A 66 -9.21 -1.37 8.01
C PHE A 66 -10.63 -1.03 8.45
N ARG A 67 -11.63 -1.52 7.74
CA ARG A 67 -13.02 -1.32 8.12
C ARG A 67 -13.38 -2.07 9.41
N ARG A 68 -12.93 -3.31 9.55
CA ARG A 68 -13.19 -4.12 10.75
C ARG A 68 -12.53 -3.53 12.00
N TYR A 69 -11.39 -2.90 11.83
CA TYR A 69 -10.63 -2.27 12.91
C TYR A 69 -10.73 -0.74 12.88
N GLU A 70 -11.84 -0.18 12.38
CA GLU A 70 -12.01 1.25 12.21
C GLU A 70 -11.79 2.04 13.50
N ASP A 71 -12.25 1.52 14.64
CA ASP A 71 -12.05 2.13 15.95
C ASP A 71 -10.58 2.23 16.34
N SER A 72 -9.80 1.18 16.02
CA SER A 72 -8.35 1.13 16.30
C SER A 72 -7.55 2.08 15.41
N PHE A 73 -8.05 2.38 14.21
CA PHE A 73 -7.42 3.29 13.25
C PHE A 73 -8.08 4.68 13.19
N SER A 74 -8.92 4.99 14.19
CA SER A 74 -9.62 6.28 14.30
C SER A 74 -8.66 7.43 14.59
N LYS A 75 -9.13 8.67 14.42
CA LYS A 75 -8.34 9.90 14.72
C LYS A 75 -7.93 10.03 16.20
N THR A 76 -8.55 9.28 17.08
CA THR A 76 -8.28 9.31 18.52
C THR A 76 -7.06 8.49 18.88
N THR A 77 -6.76 7.41 18.12
CA THR A 77 -5.63 6.52 18.39
C THR A 77 -4.33 7.06 17.81
N PHE A 78 -3.21 6.72 18.45
CA PHE A 78 -1.87 7.11 17.99
C PHE A 78 -1.58 6.58 16.57
N ILE A 79 -1.86 5.30 16.33
CA ILE A 79 -1.65 4.66 15.03
C ILE A 79 -2.55 5.30 13.96
N GLY A 80 -3.81 5.56 14.28
CA GLY A 80 -4.73 6.21 13.35
C GLY A 80 -4.30 7.62 12.95
N LYS A 81 -3.78 8.41 13.88
CA LYS A 81 -3.20 9.73 13.60
C LYS A 81 -2.03 9.66 12.62
N TRP A 82 -1.10 8.73 12.86
CA TRP A 82 0.06 8.53 11.97
C TRP A 82 -0.34 8.06 10.57
N LEU A 83 -1.23 7.08 10.47
CA LEU A 83 -1.71 6.60 9.17
C LEU A 83 -2.45 7.70 8.39
N GLN A 84 -3.28 8.49 9.06
CA GLN A 84 -3.96 9.61 8.41
C GLN A 84 -2.97 10.72 8.01
N TYR A 85 -1.94 10.97 8.82
CA TYR A 85 -0.89 11.92 8.46
C TYR A 85 -0.14 11.47 7.21
N ILE A 86 0.30 10.20 7.16
CA ILE A 86 0.93 9.59 5.98
C ILE A 86 -0.01 9.65 4.77
N GLY A 87 -1.28 9.25 4.96
CA GLY A 87 -2.27 9.26 3.89
C GLY A 87 -2.49 10.63 3.25
N ARG A 88 -2.48 11.70 4.04
CA ARG A 88 -2.58 13.08 3.51
C ARG A 88 -1.32 13.54 2.77
N ARG A 89 -0.19 12.89 3.01
CA ARG A 89 1.11 13.18 2.40
C ARG A 89 1.52 12.18 1.33
N THR A 90 0.60 11.32 0.90
CA THR A 90 0.89 10.26 -0.07
C THR A 90 1.45 10.81 -1.38
N LEU A 91 0.94 11.96 -1.84
CA LEU A 91 1.45 12.62 -3.05
C LEU A 91 2.92 13.07 -2.86
N ASP A 92 3.22 13.66 -1.71
CA ASP A 92 4.56 14.13 -1.39
C ASP A 92 5.53 12.94 -1.37
N ILE A 93 5.13 11.84 -0.72
CA ILE A 93 5.90 10.60 -0.64
C ILE A 93 6.10 10.05 -2.05
N TYR A 94 5.03 9.99 -2.87
CA TYR A 94 5.09 9.49 -4.24
C TYR A 94 6.07 10.29 -5.12
N LEU A 95 6.13 11.60 -4.98
CA LEU A 95 7.06 12.44 -5.73
C LEU A 95 8.51 12.30 -5.26
N LEU A 96 8.70 12.16 -3.94
CA LEU A 96 10.04 12.19 -3.34
C LEU A 96 10.72 10.83 -3.25
N HIS A 97 9.96 9.72 -3.19
CA HIS A 97 10.55 8.40 -2.93
C HIS A 97 11.59 7.97 -3.98
N TYR A 98 11.43 8.39 -5.25
CA TYR A 98 12.41 8.10 -6.31
C TYR A 98 13.79 8.68 -6.04
N PHE A 99 13.87 9.79 -5.31
CA PHE A 99 15.14 10.42 -4.95
C PHE A 99 15.87 9.68 -3.81
N PHE A 100 15.11 8.96 -2.99
CA PHE A 100 15.61 8.29 -1.79
C PHE A 100 15.68 6.77 -1.91
N LEU A 101 15.25 6.21 -3.04
CA LEU A 101 15.44 4.79 -3.31
C LEU A 101 16.94 4.47 -3.42
N PRO A 102 17.42 3.42 -2.72
CA PRO A 102 18.80 2.98 -2.88
C PRO A 102 19.11 2.66 -4.34
N ARG A 103 20.24 3.16 -4.85
CA ARG A 103 20.65 2.90 -6.24
C ARG A 103 21.13 1.46 -6.44
N ASN A 104 21.61 0.81 -5.38
CA ASN A 104 22.17 -0.54 -5.42
C ASN A 104 21.14 -1.61 -5.03
N VAL A 105 19.93 -1.53 -5.59
CA VAL A 105 18.86 -2.51 -5.33
C VAL A 105 19.26 -3.92 -5.81
N ASP A 106 20.09 -3.99 -6.84
CA ASP A 106 20.58 -5.26 -7.40
C ASP A 106 21.48 -6.02 -6.40
N GLU A 107 22.33 -5.33 -5.65
CA GLU A 107 23.17 -5.92 -4.60
C GLU A 107 22.33 -6.46 -3.44
N LEU A 108 21.29 -5.73 -3.06
CA LEU A 108 20.30 -6.18 -2.07
C LEU A 108 19.55 -7.42 -2.57
N GLY A 109 19.17 -7.43 -3.84
CA GLY A 109 18.54 -8.59 -4.48
C GLY A 109 19.43 -9.84 -4.46
N GLN A 110 20.70 -9.70 -4.76
CA GLN A 110 21.68 -10.80 -4.68
C GLN A 110 21.85 -11.28 -3.24
N PHE A 111 21.97 -10.39 -2.27
CA PHE A 111 22.05 -10.74 -0.87
C PHE A 111 20.84 -11.59 -0.41
N PHE A 112 19.62 -11.21 -0.79
CA PHE A 112 18.42 -11.99 -0.46
C PHE A 112 18.36 -13.33 -1.19
N PHE A 113 18.84 -13.38 -2.41
CA PHE A 113 18.92 -14.63 -3.18
C PHE A 113 19.88 -15.63 -2.53
N ASP A 114 21.05 -15.17 -2.06
CA ASP A 114 22.05 -16.01 -1.44
C ASP A 114 21.60 -16.55 -0.07
N TYR A 115 20.90 -15.74 0.72
CA TYR A 115 20.42 -16.14 2.05
C TYR A 115 19.09 -16.88 2.04
N SER A 116 18.30 -16.81 0.95
CA SER A 116 17.02 -17.53 0.72
C SER A 116 16.07 -17.56 1.92
N ASN A 117 16.04 -16.47 2.73
CA ASN A 117 15.22 -16.38 3.91
C ASN A 117 14.07 -15.36 3.71
N PRO A 118 12.84 -15.82 3.41
CA PRO A 118 11.72 -14.91 3.10
C PRO A 118 11.30 -14.05 4.29
N VAL A 119 11.55 -14.49 5.52
CA VAL A 119 11.23 -13.71 6.71
C VAL A 119 12.20 -12.53 6.86
N LEU A 120 13.49 -12.77 6.65
CA LEU A 120 14.50 -11.71 6.68
C LEU A 120 14.26 -10.70 5.55
N GLU A 121 13.97 -11.17 4.35
CA GLU A 121 13.62 -10.33 3.20
C GLU A 121 12.44 -9.42 3.51
N PHE A 122 11.37 -9.97 4.09
CA PHE A 122 10.19 -9.20 4.47
C PHE A 122 10.52 -8.09 5.46
N PHE A 123 11.25 -8.40 6.54
CA PHE A 123 11.56 -7.41 7.58
C PHE A 123 12.52 -6.33 7.09
N VAL A 124 13.53 -6.69 6.32
CA VAL A 124 14.47 -5.71 5.76
C VAL A 124 13.77 -4.80 4.75
N SER A 125 12.94 -5.34 3.87
CA SER A 125 12.16 -4.56 2.90
C SER A 125 11.17 -3.63 3.60
N LEU A 126 10.49 -4.11 4.65
CA LEU A 126 9.59 -3.30 5.47
C LEU A 126 10.34 -2.16 6.15
N PHE A 127 11.50 -2.46 6.75
CA PHE A 127 12.32 -1.44 7.41
C PHE A 127 12.79 -0.37 6.44
N LEU A 128 13.30 -0.76 5.26
CA LEU A 128 13.73 0.17 4.21
C LEU A 128 12.56 1.03 3.71
N ALA A 129 11.39 0.43 3.49
CA ALA A 129 10.21 1.17 3.07
C ALA A 129 9.80 2.23 4.11
N LEU A 130 9.78 1.87 5.40
CA LEU A 130 9.48 2.80 6.48
C LEU A 130 10.52 3.91 6.58
N LEU A 131 11.80 3.61 6.42
CA LEU A 131 12.88 4.58 6.43
C LEU A 131 12.71 5.59 5.28
N VAL A 132 12.44 5.12 4.06
CA VAL A 132 12.19 5.99 2.90
C VAL A 132 10.96 6.88 3.16
N ILE A 133 9.87 6.35 3.71
CA ILE A 133 8.68 7.15 4.05
C ILE A 133 9.05 8.26 5.05
N VAL A 134 9.79 7.95 6.09
CA VAL A 134 10.21 8.95 7.09
C VAL A 134 11.07 10.05 6.45
N ILE A 135 12.06 9.69 5.64
CA ILE A 135 12.90 10.65 4.92
C ILE A 135 12.05 11.53 4.00
N CYS A 136 11.13 10.95 3.24
CA CYS A 136 10.21 11.69 2.37
C CYS A 136 9.36 12.68 3.17
N LEU A 137 8.83 12.29 4.33
CA LEU A 137 8.01 13.16 5.18
C LEU A 137 8.83 14.31 5.77
N VAL A 138 10.04 14.04 6.24
CA VAL A 138 10.96 15.09 6.74
C VAL A 138 11.28 16.08 5.62
N THR A 139 11.67 15.58 4.46
CA THR A 139 11.98 16.41 3.28
C THR A 139 10.76 17.22 2.83
N SER A 140 9.57 16.61 2.77
CA SER A 140 8.32 17.29 2.46
C SER A 140 8.05 18.44 3.45
N ASN A 141 8.26 18.22 4.75
CA ASN A 141 8.07 19.26 5.74
C ASN A 141 9.07 20.42 5.54
N ILE A 142 10.34 20.12 5.24
CA ILE A 142 11.37 21.15 4.96
C ILE A 142 10.98 21.96 3.71
N ILE A 143 10.56 21.30 2.63
CA ILE A 143 10.15 21.99 1.39
C ILE A 143 8.93 22.88 1.64
N ARG A 144 8.01 22.47 2.49
CA ARG A 144 6.81 23.26 2.84
C ARG A 144 7.11 24.49 3.71
N LEU A 145 8.28 24.59 4.33
CA LEU A 145 8.71 25.81 5.01
C LEU A 145 8.92 26.98 4.01
N SER A 146 9.24 26.67 2.76
CA SER A 146 9.27 27.65 1.69
C SER A 146 7.87 27.79 1.05
N PRO A 147 7.21 28.97 1.17
CA PRO A 147 5.87 29.17 0.61
C PRO A 147 5.84 29.05 -0.92
N PHE A 148 6.97 29.36 -1.58
CA PHE A 148 7.12 29.22 -3.02
C PHE A 148 7.15 27.74 -3.43
N LEU A 149 8.05 26.94 -2.84
CA LEU A 149 8.20 25.52 -3.16
C LEU A 149 6.96 24.70 -2.75
N GLY A 150 6.40 25.00 -1.59
CA GLY A 150 5.17 24.33 -1.12
C GLY A 150 4.00 24.54 -2.06
N HIS A 151 3.85 25.74 -2.63
CA HIS A 151 2.79 26.02 -3.59
C HIS A 151 2.98 25.30 -4.92
N TYR A 152 4.18 25.37 -5.51
CA TYR A 152 4.44 24.81 -6.85
C TYR A 152 4.57 23.29 -6.85
N LEU A 153 5.16 22.68 -5.82
CA LEU A 153 5.36 21.23 -5.79
C LEU A 153 4.17 20.48 -5.20
N PHE A 154 3.52 21.04 -4.19
CA PHE A 154 2.47 20.34 -3.45
C PHE A 154 1.09 21.02 -3.48
N GLY A 155 0.95 22.10 -4.24
CA GLY A 155 -0.31 22.79 -4.40
C GLY A 155 -0.85 23.45 -3.11
N VAL A 156 0.03 23.74 -2.14
CA VAL A 156 -0.37 24.41 -0.89
C VAL A 156 -0.83 25.81 -1.22
N ARG A 157 -2.05 26.16 -0.79
CA ARG A 157 -2.57 27.54 -0.96
C ARG A 157 -1.67 28.52 -0.21
N ARG A 158 -1.33 29.63 -0.87
CA ARG A 158 -0.73 30.80 -0.20
C ARG A 158 -1.84 31.45 0.62
N GLU A 159 -1.69 31.49 1.92
CA GLU A 159 -2.43 32.39 2.79
C GLU A 159 -1.81 33.77 2.75
#